data_b48670fdc61606a7411067af2bdda82c
#
_entry.id   b48670fdc61606a7411067af2bdda82c
#
_cell.length_a   1.000
_cell.length_b   1.000
_cell.length_c   1.000
_cell.angle_alpha   90.00
_cell.angle_beta   90.00
_cell.angle_gamma   90.00
#
_symmetry.space_group_name_H-M   'P 1'
#
loop_
_entity.id
_entity.type
_entity.pdbx_description
1 polymer ?
#
loop_
_entity_poly.entity_id
_entity_poly.type
_entity_poly.pdbx_seq_one_letter_code
_entity_poly.pdbx_strand_id
1 'polypeptide(L)'
;VVERAKHNLGMYGKKTILFVDEIHRFNKGQQDYLLPYVEDGTVILIGATTENPYFEVNGALISRSIIFELKPLTKDDIKEILKRAVYDKERGMGSYKAKIDDDALEFLADISNGDARNALNAIELGILTTDRSQDGIIHIDIKTAEQCIQKRAVRYDKTGDNHYDTISAFIKSMRGSDPDAVSYYLAKMLYAGEDIKFIARRIMICASEDVGNADPNAL
;
A
#
# COMPACT_ATOMS: atom_id res chain seq x y z
N VAL A 1 -4.95 11.56 25.21
CA VAL A 1 -5.95 12.03 24.22
C VAL A 1 -7.34 12.06 24.85
N VAL A 2 -7.83 10.95 25.43
CA VAL A 2 -9.18 10.81 26.00
C VAL A 2 -9.47 11.83 27.11
N GLU A 3 -8.56 12.02 28.08
CA GLU A 3 -8.72 13.01 29.15
C GLU A 3 -8.86 14.45 28.59
N ARG A 4 -8.09 14.76 27.53
CA ARG A 4 -8.22 16.04 26.84
C ARG A 4 -9.57 16.16 26.11
N ALA A 5 -10.07 15.07 25.55
CA ALA A 5 -11.37 15.04 24.90
C ALA A 5 -12.51 15.28 25.89
N LYS A 6 -12.47 14.64 27.08
CA LYS A 6 -13.43 14.87 28.19
C LYS A 6 -13.39 16.33 28.64
N HIS A 7 -12.20 16.88 28.84
CA HIS A 7 -12.05 18.29 29.22
C HIS A 7 -12.64 19.23 28.17
N ASN A 8 -12.34 19.01 26.89
CA ASN A 8 -12.86 19.84 25.81
C ASN A 8 -14.40 19.76 25.70
N LEU A 9 -14.95 18.58 25.86
CA LEU A 9 -16.39 18.39 25.84
C LEU A 9 -17.08 19.07 27.04
N GLY A 10 -16.54 18.88 28.26
CA GLY A 10 -17.12 19.42 29.47
C GLY A 10 -16.99 20.95 29.58
N MET A 11 -15.84 21.53 29.22
CA MET A 11 -15.59 22.97 29.37
C MET A 11 -16.07 23.80 28.17
N TYR A 12 -16.04 23.25 26.98
CA TYR A 12 -16.28 24.03 25.75
C TYR A 12 -17.38 23.46 24.86
N GLY A 13 -17.99 22.33 25.22
CA GLY A 13 -18.96 21.63 24.38
C GLY A 13 -18.36 21.13 23.03
N LYS A 14 -17.02 21.06 22.92
CA LYS A 14 -16.33 20.71 21.68
C LYS A 14 -16.06 19.22 21.62
N LYS A 15 -16.58 18.57 20.58
CA LYS A 15 -16.27 17.16 20.26
C LYS A 15 -14.83 17.02 19.76
N THR A 16 -14.19 15.92 20.10
CA THR A 16 -12.84 15.59 19.66
C THR A 16 -12.90 14.47 18.62
N ILE A 17 -12.29 14.68 17.46
CA ILE A 17 -12.09 13.63 16.47
C ILE A 17 -10.76 12.95 16.80
N LEU A 18 -10.80 11.63 16.96
CA LEU A 18 -9.63 10.78 17.13
C LEU A 18 -9.41 10.00 15.84
N PHE A 19 -8.36 10.35 15.10
CA PHE A 19 -7.93 9.58 13.94
C PHE A 19 -6.88 8.55 14.37
N VAL A 20 -7.12 7.28 14.07
CA VAL A 20 -6.24 6.15 14.36
C VAL A 20 -5.88 5.49 13.03
N ASP A 21 -4.65 5.71 12.58
CA ASP A 21 -4.11 5.02 11.42
C ASP A 21 -3.66 3.61 11.81
N GLU A 22 -3.83 2.64 10.91
CA GLU A 22 -3.48 1.24 11.13
C GLU A 22 -4.13 0.67 12.42
N ILE A 23 -5.44 0.90 12.61
CA ILE A 23 -6.16 0.53 13.84
C ILE A 23 -6.08 -0.98 14.15
N HIS A 24 -5.83 -1.82 13.15
CA HIS A 24 -5.61 -3.26 13.32
C HIS A 24 -4.35 -3.59 14.15
N ARG A 25 -3.39 -2.66 14.25
CA ARG A 25 -2.21 -2.83 15.11
C ARG A 25 -2.50 -2.67 16.60
N PHE A 26 -3.65 -2.14 16.94
CA PHE A 26 -4.12 -2.09 18.33
C PHE A 26 -4.63 -3.45 18.71
N ASN A 27 -4.14 -3.98 19.86
CA ASN A 27 -4.70 -5.21 20.39
C ASN A 27 -6.17 -5.01 20.84
N LYS A 28 -6.90 -6.11 21.03
CA LYS A 28 -8.33 -6.06 21.37
C LYS A 28 -8.60 -5.25 22.64
N GLY A 29 -7.75 -5.34 23.66
CA GLY A 29 -7.89 -4.56 24.88
C GLY A 29 -7.72 -3.06 24.67
N GLN A 30 -6.82 -2.65 23.76
CA GLN A 30 -6.64 -1.24 23.40
C GLN A 30 -7.84 -0.71 22.59
N GLN A 31 -8.41 -1.55 21.74
CA GLN A 31 -9.61 -1.21 20.99
C GLN A 31 -10.83 -1.13 21.94
N ASP A 32 -10.96 -2.06 22.89
CA ASP A 32 -12.00 -2.04 23.92
C ASP A 32 -11.93 -0.80 24.80
N TYR A 33 -10.73 -0.32 25.10
CA TYR A 33 -10.55 0.92 25.87
C TYR A 33 -11.17 2.15 25.21
N LEU A 34 -11.27 2.17 23.88
CA LEU A 34 -11.89 3.28 23.13
C LEU A 34 -13.42 3.23 23.17
N LEU A 35 -13.99 2.04 23.37
CA LEU A 35 -15.42 1.79 23.22
C LEU A 35 -16.32 2.70 24.08
N PRO A 36 -16.08 2.86 25.40
CA PRO A 36 -16.92 3.74 26.25
C PRO A 36 -16.94 5.18 25.75
N TYR A 37 -15.83 5.68 25.22
CA TYR A 37 -15.69 7.08 24.78
C TYR A 37 -16.27 7.34 23.37
N VAL A 38 -16.41 6.29 22.59
CA VAL A 38 -17.16 6.32 21.32
C VAL A 38 -18.66 6.25 21.61
N GLU A 39 -19.07 5.42 22.59
CA GLU A 39 -20.46 5.24 22.98
C GLU A 39 -21.06 6.50 23.61
N ASP A 40 -20.34 7.16 24.50
CA ASP A 40 -20.80 8.37 25.18
C ASP A 40 -20.61 9.65 24.35
N GLY A 41 -20.00 9.54 23.16
CA GLY A 41 -19.76 10.65 22.24
C GLY A 41 -18.65 11.60 22.68
N THR A 42 -17.84 11.25 23.67
CA THR A 42 -16.63 12.00 24.07
C THR A 42 -15.65 12.09 22.90
N VAL A 43 -15.56 11.02 22.09
CA VAL A 43 -14.68 10.93 20.95
C VAL A 43 -15.45 10.47 19.72
N ILE A 44 -15.22 11.14 18.60
CA ILE A 44 -15.60 10.65 17.27
C ILE A 44 -14.39 9.89 16.72
N LEU A 45 -14.49 8.57 16.59
CA LEU A 45 -13.41 7.73 16.11
C LEU A 45 -13.42 7.65 14.58
N ILE A 46 -12.28 7.89 13.96
CA ILE A 46 -11.99 7.58 12.57
C ILE A 46 -10.83 6.60 12.57
N GLY A 47 -11.09 5.33 12.27
CA GLY A 47 -10.07 4.29 12.15
C GLY A 47 -9.75 4.04 10.67
N ALA A 48 -8.47 4.01 10.32
CA ALA A 48 -8.01 3.58 9.00
C ALA A 48 -7.28 2.23 9.13
N THR A 49 -7.46 1.36 8.15
CA THR A 49 -6.79 0.05 8.11
C THR A 49 -6.61 -0.41 6.66
N THR A 50 -5.53 -1.14 6.40
CA THR A 50 -5.29 -1.85 5.15
C THR A 50 -5.84 -3.28 5.17
N GLU A 51 -6.21 -3.77 6.36
CA GLU A 51 -6.73 -5.11 6.59
C GLU A 51 -8.26 -5.13 6.58
N ASN A 52 -8.84 -6.32 6.48
CA ASN A 52 -10.29 -6.47 6.54
C ASN A 52 -10.80 -6.12 7.95
N PRO A 53 -11.55 -5.00 8.09
CA PRO A 53 -11.98 -4.52 9.41
C PRO A 53 -12.88 -5.49 10.16
N TYR A 54 -13.60 -6.36 9.48
CA TYR A 54 -14.49 -7.34 10.12
C TYR A 54 -13.74 -8.44 10.88
N PHE A 55 -12.45 -8.67 10.56
CA PHE A 55 -11.61 -9.64 11.27
C PHE A 55 -10.71 -8.98 12.30
N GLU A 56 -10.18 -7.80 11.98
CA GLU A 56 -9.11 -7.18 12.75
C GLU A 56 -9.61 -6.14 13.76
N VAL A 57 -10.78 -5.54 13.51
CA VAL A 57 -11.36 -4.54 14.42
C VAL A 57 -12.41 -5.20 15.31
N ASN A 58 -12.46 -4.77 16.58
CA ASN A 58 -13.44 -5.27 17.53
C ASN A 58 -14.86 -5.10 16.98
N GLY A 59 -15.66 -6.17 17.02
CA GLY A 59 -17.04 -6.19 16.55
C GLY A 59 -17.93 -5.13 17.22
N ALA A 60 -17.65 -4.78 18.49
CA ALA A 60 -18.37 -3.74 19.20
C ALA A 60 -18.09 -2.33 18.62
N LEU A 61 -16.87 -2.05 18.15
CA LEU A 61 -16.55 -0.81 17.44
C LEU A 61 -17.17 -0.81 16.04
N ILE A 62 -17.07 -1.93 15.32
CA ILE A 62 -17.65 -2.10 13.98
C ILE A 62 -19.16 -1.85 14.00
N SER A 63 -19.89 -2.41 14.98
CA SER A 63 -21.35 -2.24 15.07
C SER A 63 -21.81 -0.79 15.29
N ARG A 64 -20.89 0.08 15.69
CA ARG A 64 -21.12 1.52 15.95
C ARG A 64 -20.44 2.43 14.92
N SER A 65 -19.89 1.85 13.87
CA SER A 65 -19.13 2.56 12.85
C SER A 65 -19.75 2.39 11.46
N ILE A 66 -19.49 3.34 10.61
CA ILE A 66 -19.77 3.22 9.18
C ILE A 66 -18.45 2.85 8.51
N ILE A 67 -18.48 1.79 7.70
CA ILE A 67 -17.30 1.33 6.97
C ILE A 67 -17.34 1.93 5.56
N PHE A 68 -16.24 2.58 5.19
CA PHE A 68 -16.00 3.10 3.85
C PHE A 68 -14.83 2.33 3.24
N GLU A 69 -15.10 1.62 2.16
CA GLU A 69 -14.06 0.97 1.38
C GLU A 69 -13.45 1.98 0.40
N LEU A 70 -12.15 2.20 0.51
CA LEU A 70 -11.39 3.05 -0.40
C LEU A 70 -10.91 2.20 -1.58
N LYS A 71 -11.26 2.64 -2.79
CA LYS A 71 -10.79 2.00 -4.02
C LYS A 71 -9.37 2.47 -4.37
N PRO A 72 -8.57 1.63 -5.06
CA PRO A 72 -7.31 2.06 -5.64
C PRO A 72 -7.51 3.29 -6.53
N LEU A 73 -6.54 4.20 -6.51
CA LEU A 73 -6.55 5.37 -7.39
C LEU A 73 -6.38 4.94 -8.84
N THR A 74 -7.14 5.57 -9.72
CA THR A 74 -6.99 5.37 -11.17
C THR A 74 -5.76 6.10 -11.68
N LYS A 75 -5.33 5.77 -12.91
CA LYS A 75 -4.23 6.47 -13.58
C LYS A 75 -4.49 7.97 -13.73
N ASP A 76 -5.72 8.35 -14.02
CA ASP A 76 -6.11 9.75 -14.16
C ASP A 76 -6.12 10.48 -12.82
N ASP A 77 -6.52 9.84 -11.72
CA ASP A 77 -6.40 10.38 -10.38
C ASP A 77 -4.93 10.67 -10.03
N ILE A 78 -4.03 9.73 -10.35
CA ILE A 78 -2.58 9.93 -10.11
C ILE A 78 -2.04 11.09 -10.95
N LYS A 79 -2.43 11.21 -12.23
CA LYS A 79 -2.02 12.36 -13.06
C LYS A 79 -2.46 13.70 -12.46
N GLU A 80 -3.69 13.76 -11.95
CA GLU A 80 -4.19 14.97 -11.31
C GLU A 80 -3.40 15.29 -10.04
N ILE A 81 -3.11 14.29 -9.21
CA ILE A 81 -2.29 14.44 -8.00
C ILE A 81 -0.89 14.95 -8.36
N LEU A 82 -0.24 14.36 -9.38
CA LEU A 82 1.09 14.78 -9.84
C LEU A 82 1.07 16.22 -10.37
N LYS A 83 0.10 16.60 -11.20
CA LYS A 83 -0.05 17.98 -11.68
C LYS A 83 -0.20 18.97 -10.52
N ARG A 84 -1.02 18.64 -9.54
CA ARG A 84 -1.16 19.47 -8.34
C ARG A 84 0.14 19.56 -7.56
N ALA A 85 0.85 18.46 -7.38
CA ALA A 85 2.14 18.44 -6.70
C ALA A 85 3.19 19.34 -7.39
N VAL A 86 3.23 19.35 -8.72
CA VAL A 86 4.19 20.15 -9.50
C VAL A 86 3.84 21.65 -9.51
N TYR A 87 2.55 21.98 -9.65
CA TYR A 87 2.15 23.36 -9.97
C TYR A 87 1.53 24.14 -8.81
N ASP A 88 1.01 23.47 -7.77
CA ASP A 88 0.44 24.14 -6.60
C ASP A 88 1.55 24.78 -5.76
N LYS A 89 1.44 26.11 -5.52
CA LYS A 89 2.43 26.86 -4.74
C LYS A 89 2.27 26.74 -3.24
N GLU A 90 1.07 26.42 -2.76
CA GLU A 90 0.77 26.36 -1.32
C GLU A 90 0.93 24.95 -0.77
N ARG A 91 0.50 23.93 -1.54
CA ARG A 91 0.44 22.52 -1.11
C ARG A 91 1.34 21.60 -1.92
N GLY A 92 2.08 22.15 -2.88
CA GLY A 92 2.98 21.41 -3.76
C GLY A 92 4.33 22.11 -3.92
N MET A 93 5.00 21.77 -5.00
CA MET A 93 6.34 22.26 -5.32
C MET A 93 6.33 23.39 -6.36
N GLY A 94 5.21 24.09 -6.56
CA GLY A 94 5.07 25.15 -7.58
C GLY A 94 6.04 26.32 -7.43
N SER A 95 6.63 26.53 -6.23
CA SER A 95 7.69 27.51 -6.00
C SER A 95 9.01 27.17 -6.69
N TYR A 96 9.25 25.90 -7.00
CA TYR A 96 10.48 25.44 -7.70
C TYR A 96 10.47 25.76 -9.19
N LYS A 97 9.32 26.16 -9.75
CA LYS A 97 9.15 26.41 -11.19
C LYS A 97 9.52 25.19 -12.03
N ALA A 98 8.96 24.04 -11.67
CA ALA A 98 9.12 22.83 -12.44
C ALA A 98 8.02 22.69 -13.49
N LYS A 99 8.34 21.96 -14.58
CA LYS A 99 7.41 21.54 -15.63
C LYS A 99 7.61 20.05 -15.86
N ILE A 100 6.52 19.29 -15.90
CA ILE A 100 6.53 17.89 -16.27
C ILE A 100 5.99 17.72 -17.67
N ASP A 101 6.65 16.91 -18.50
CA ASP A 101 6.20 16.58 -19.84
C ASP A 101 5.07 15.54 -19.78
N ASP A 102 4.19 15.53 -20.78
CA ASP A 102 3.00 14.66 -20.76
C ASP A 102 3.36 13.17 -20.79
N ASP A 103 4.42 12.79 -21.48
CA ASP A 103 4.93 11.41 -21.51
C ASP A 103 5.52 10.98 -20.16
N ALA A 104 6.26 11.85 -19.48
CA ALA A 104 6.75 11.63 -18.13
C ALA A 104 5.62 11.49 -17.11
N LEU A 105 4.59 12.34 -17.24
CA LEU A 105 3.40 12.30 -16.42
C LEU A 105 2.63 10.98 -16.60
N GLU A 106 2.46 10.56 -17.86
CA GLU A 106 1.80 9.31 -18.23
C GLU A 106 2.55 8.11 -17.67
N PHE A 107 3.87 8.10 -17.82
CA PHE A 107 4.76 7.05 -17.32
C PHE A 107 4.70 6.94 -15.79
N LEU A 108 4.84 8.05 -15.06
CA LEU A 108 4.77 8.05 -13.59
C LEU A 108 3.42 7.56 -13.08
N ALA A 109 2.34 7.97 -13.73
CA ALA A 109 0.99 7.54 -13.36
C ALA A 109 0.78 6.04 -13.59
N ASP A 110 1.30 5.51 -14.69
CA ASP A 110 1.18 4.09 -15.03
C ASP A 110 1.98 3.22 -14.07
N ILE A 111 3.25 3.55 -13.86
CA ILE A 111 4.15 2.70 -13.07
C ILE A 111 3.83 2.72 -11.57
N SER A 112 3.19 3.79 -11.07
CA SER A 112 2.78 3.90 -9.67
C SER A 112 1.65 2.94 -9.31
N ASN A 113 0.89 2.45 -10.31
CA ASN A 113 -0.18 1.46 -10.13
C ASN A 113 -1.17 1.81 -9.00
N GLY A 114 -1.62 3.05 -8.97
CA GLY A 114 -2.56 3.55 -7.96
C GLY A 114 -1.91 3.95 -6.62
N ASP A 115 -0.59 3.86 -6.49
CA ASP A 115 0.14 4.30 -5.30
C ASP A 115 0.61 5.76 -5.46
N ALA A 116 -0.20 6.68 -4.95
CA ALA A 116 0.12 8.12 -5.00
C ALA A 116 1.43 8.47 -4.26
N ARG A 117 1.79 7.75 -3.19
CA ARG A 117 3.02 8.02 -2.44
C ARG A 117 4.25 7.76 -3.29
N ASN A 118 4.28 6.62 -4.02
CA ASN A 118 5.38 6.32 -4.93
C ASN A 118 5.49 7.36 -6.05
N ALA A 119 4.35 7.77 -6.63
CA ALA A 119 4.32 8.79 -7.67
C ALA A 119 4.83 10.16 -7.16
N LEU A 120 4.38 10.56 -5.97
CA LEU A 120 4.79 11.82 -5.35
C LEU A 120 6.27 11.83 -4.96
N ASN A 121 6.78 10.74 -4.41
CA ASN A 121 8.21 10.62 -4.08
C ASN A 121 9.09 10.69 -5.34
N ALA A 122 8.66 10.08 -6.44
CA ALA A 122 9.40 10.13 -7.70
C ALA A 122 9.46 11.56 -8.25
N ILE A 123 8.33 12.27 -8.29
CA ILE A 123 8.31 13.66 -8.80
C ILE A 123 9.06 14.63 -7.88
N GLU A 124 8.96 14.46 -6.56
CA GLU A 124 9.72 15.24 -5.58
C GLU A 124 11.22 15.06 -5.81
N LEU A 125 11.69 13.82 -5.92
CA LEU A 125 13.08 13.51 -6.22
C LEU A 125 13.52 14.15 -7.52
N GLY A 126 12.73 14.03 -8.60
CA GLY A 126 13.01 14.63 -9.89
C GLY A 126 13.17 16.15 -9.81
N ILE A 127 12.28 16.84 -9.10
CA ILE A 127 12.35 18.29 -8.95
C ILE A 127 13.58 18.72 -8.13
N LEU A 128 13.94 17.94 -7.10
CA LEU A 128 15.06 18.30 -6.21
C LEU A 128 16.44 17.98 -6.79
N THR A 129 16.53 17.02 -7.72
CA THR A 129 17.81 16.54 -8.27
C THR A 129 18.11 16.99 -9.69
N THR A 130 17.12 17.55 -10.40
CA THR A 130 17.30 18.03 -11.77
C THR A 130 17.75 19.48 -11.80
N ASP A 131 18.81 19.75 -12.54
CA ASP A 131 19.31 21.11 -12.72
C ASP A 131 18.30 21.97 -13.50
N ARG A 132 18.34 23.28 -13.24
CA ARG A 132 17.53 24.24 -13.98
C ARG A 132 18.08 24.43 -15.39
N SER A 133 17.20 24.44 -16.36
CA SER A 133 17.53 24.79 -17.73
C SER A 133 17.91 26.28 -17.86
N GLN A 134 18.37 26.70 -19.03
CA GLN A 134 18.76 28.09 -19.30
C GLN A 134 17.61 29.10 -19.11
N ASP A 135 16.36 28.63 -19.20
CA ASP A 135 15.14 29.41 -18.93
C ASP A 135 14.80 29.52 -17.43
N GLY A 136 15.60 28.88 -16.56
CA GLY A 136 15.40 28.86 -15.12
C GLY A 136 14.30 27.89 -14.65
N ILE A 137 13.79 27.03 -15.53
CA ILE A 137 12.75 26.04 -15.27
C ILE A 137 13.40 24.66 -15.08
N ILE A 138 12.85 23.86 -14.17
CA ILE A 138 13.22 22.45 -14.00
C ILE A 138 12.33 21.62 -14.93
N HIS A 139 12.91 20.95 -15.93
CA HIS A 139 12.17 20.12 -16.85
C HIS A 139 12.25 18.64 -16.43
N ILE A 140 11.09 18.03 -16.19
CA ILE A 140 10.96 16.61 -15.88
C ILE A 140 10.49 15.90 -17.14
N ASP A 141 11.45 15.38 -17.89
CA ASP A 141 11.24 14.55 -19.06
C ASP A 141 11.12 13.06 -18.69
N ILE A 142 10.83 12.23 -19.68
CA ILE A 142 10.68 10.77 -19.46
C ILE A 142 11.95 10.15 -18.87
N LYS A 143 13.13 10.58 -19.25
CA LYS A 143 14.40 10.05 -18.76
C LYS A 143 14.62 10.38 -17.29
N THR A 144 14.31 11.61 -16.90
CA THR A 144 14.34 12.04 -15.51
C THR A 144 13.33 11.24 -14.67
N ALA A 145 12.12 11.05 -15.19
CA ALA A 145 11.09 10.26 -14.54
C ALA A 145 11.53 8.80 -14.33
N GLU A 146 12.14 8.17 -15.33
CA GLU A 146 12.69 6.81 -15.24
C GLU A 146 13.80 6.68 -14.19
N GLN A 147 14.66 7.68 -14.07
CA GLN A 147 15.72 7.69 -13.06
C GLN A 147 15.20 7.86 -11.63
N CYS A 148 14.13 8.60 -11.47
CA CYS A 148 13.55 8.91 -10.15
C CYS A 148 12.66 7.78 -9.60
N ILE A 149 12.22 6.87 -10.45
CA ILE A 149 11.51 5.70 -9.97
C ILE A 149 12.53 4.70 -9.43
N GLN A 150 12.55 4.56 -8.12
CA GLN A 150 13.16 3.39 -7.51
C GLN A 150 12.48 2.16 -8.11
N LYS A 151 13.28 1.22 -8.66
CA LYS A 151 12.80 -0.04 -9.23
C LYS A 151 11.69 -0.59 -8.35
N ARG A 152 10.51 -0.73 -8.95
CA ARG A 152 9.33 -1.26 -8.27
C ARG A 152 9.75 -2.54 -7.56
N ALA A 153 9.85 -2.49 -6.24
CA ALA A 153 9.85 -3.72 -5.48
C ALA A 153 8.56 -4.44 -5.88
N VAL A 154 8.68 -5.61 -6.48
CA VAL A 154 7.51 -6.47 -6.73
C VAL A 154 6.79 -6.48 -5.40
N ARG A 155 5.50 -6.08 -5.37
CA ARG A 155 4.70 -6.09 -4.14
C ARG A 155 4.63 -7.53 -3.63
N TYR A 156 5.58 -7.83 -2.79
CA TYR A 156 5.73 -9.06 -2.08
C TYR A 156 6.02 -8.66 -0.64
N ASP A 157 4.95 -8.42 0.09
CA ASP A 157 5.05 -8.20 1.52
C ASP A 157 5.21 -9.56 2.18
N LYS A 158 6.36 -9.80 2.84
CA LYS A 158 6.68 -11.09 3.49
C LYS A 158 5.70 -11.47 4.60
N THR A 159 4.83 -10.55 5.01
CA THR A 159 3.87 -10.73 6.10
C THR A 159 2.44 -10.35 5.75
N GLY A 160 2.16 -9.86 4.53
CA GLY A 160 0.86 -9.40 4.09
C GLY A 160 0.10 -10.38 3.19
N ASP A 161 -1.15 -10.06 2.87
CA ASP A 161 -2.06 -10.87 2.03
C ASP A 161 -1.45 -11.24 0.67
N ASN A 162 -0.69 -10.32 0.05
CA ASN A 162 0.00 -10.59 -1.22
C ASN A 162 1.06 -11.70 -1.14
N HIS A 163 1.69 -11.90 0.02
CA HIS A 163 2.61 -13.01 0.28
C HIS A 163 1.87 -14.34 0.24
N TYR A 164 0.80 -14.44 1.05
CA TYR A 164 -0.02 -15.65 1.11
C TYR A 164 -0.71 -15.95 -0.22
N ASP A 165 -1.19 -14.94 -0.92
CA ASP A 165 -1.81 -15.09 -2.23
C ASP A 165 -0.81 -15.59 -3.29
N THR A 166 0.42 -15.06 -3.30
CA THR A 166 1.47 -15.51 -4.23
C THR A 166 1.88 -16.95 -3.96
N ILE A 167 2.06 -17.32 -2.68
CA ILE A 167 2.37 -18.70 -2.27
C ILE A 167 1.21 -19.64 -2.62
N SER A 168 -0.01 -19.24 -2.32
CA SER A 168 -1.22 -20.01 -2.64
C SER A 168 -1.36 -20.22 -4.14
N ALA A 169 -1.12 -19.18 -4.94
CA ALA A 169 -1.13 -19.27 -6.40
C ALA A 169 -0.03 -20.19 -6.92
N PHE A 170 1.20 -20.12 -6.38
CA PHE A 170 2.30 -21.02 -6.72
C PHE A 170 1.95 -22.50 -6.45
N ILE A 171 1.42 -22.81 -5.26
CA ILE A 171 1.00 -24.16 -4.89
C ILE A 171 -0.13 -24.66 -5.80
N LYS A 172 -1.14 -23.81 -6.05
CA LYS A 172 -2.27 -24.17 -6.94
C LYS A 172 -1.83 -24.40 -8.37
N SER A 173 -0.87 -23.62 -8.87
CA SER A 173 -0.32 -23.79 -10.22
C SER A 173 0.43 -25.12 -10.37
N MET A 174 1.22 -25.52 -9.36
CA MET A 174 1.87 -26.85 -9.35
C MET A 174 0.84 -27.96 -9.38
N ARG A 175 -0.18 -27.91 -8.52
CA ARG A 175 -1.28 -28.89 -8.46
C ARG A 175 -2.11 -28.93 -9.75
N GLY A 176 -2.26 -27.77 -10.39
CA GLY A 176 -2.97 -27.63 -11.66
C GLY A 176 -2.15 -28.02 -12.88
N SER A 177 -0.87 -28.41 -12.70
CA SER A 177 0.06 -28.75 -13.78
C SER A 177 0.18 -27.64 -14.84
N ASP A 178 0.22 -26.38 -14.39
CA ASP A 178 0.42 -25.20 -15.23
C ASP A 178 1.88 -24.71 -15.13
N PRO A 179 2.78 -25.12 -16.04
CA PRO A 179 4.20 -24.80 -15.97
C PRO A 179 4.49 -23.32 -16.16
N ASP A 180 3.67 -22.59 -16.91
CA ASP A 180 3.87 -21.16 -17.17
C ASP A 180 3.54 -20.36 -15.90
N ALA A 181 2.43 -20.66 -15.26
CA ALA A 181 2.06 -20.04 -13.99
C ALA A 181 3.05 -20.41 -12.87
N VAL A 182 3.50 -21.66 -12.77
CA VAL A 182 4.54 -22.08 -11.81
C VAL A 182 5.80 -21.27 -11.98
N SER A 183 6.30 -21.15 -13.21
CA SER A 183 7.51 -20.40 -13.54
C SER A 183 7.37 -18.91 -13.21
N TYR A 184 6.22 -18.34 -13.50
CA TYR A 184 5.91 -16.93 -13.19
C TYR A 184 5.91 -16.67 -11.67
N TYR A 185 5.18 -17.47 -10.90
CA TYR A 185 5.11 -17.28 -9.44
C TYR A 185 6.44 -17.60 -8.75
N LEU A 186 7.19 -18.61 -9.23
CA LEU A 186 8.54 -18.89 -8.76
C LEU A 186 9.48 -17.70 -8.98
N ALA A 187 9.51 -17.17 -10.20
CA ALA A 187 10.32 -15.99 -10.51
C ALA A 187 9.93 -14.78 -9.66
N LYS A 188 8.62 -14.58 -9.45
CA LYS A 188 8.09 -13.50 -8.60
C LYS A 188 8.54 -13.64 -7.15
N MET A 189 8.51 -14.86 -6.58
CA MET A 189 8.96 -15.14 -5.20
C MET A 189 10.48 -14.95 -5.06
N LEU A 190 11.28 -15.47 -6.00
CA LEU A 190 12.74 -15.30 -6.02
C LEU A 190 13.15 -13.83 -6.16
N TYR A 191 12.51 -13.10 -7.07
CA TYR A 191 12.77 -11.67 -7.28
C TYR A 191 12.43 -10.83 -6.04
N ALA A 192 11.39 -11.22 -5.32
CA ALA A 192 10.96 -10.59 -4.07
C ALA A 192 11.84 -10.96 -2.86
N GLY A 193 12.81 -11.86 -3.03
CA GLY A 193 13.73 -12.27 -1.97
C GLY A 193 13.12 -13.24 -0.96
N GLU A 194 12.18 -14.11 -1.40
CA GLU A 194 11.65 -15.19 -0.56
C GLU A 194 12.75 -16.18 -0.20
N ASP A 195 12.59 -16.82 0.97
CA ASP A 195 13.53 -17.85 1.42
C ASP A 195 13.52 -19.05 0.46
N ILE A 196 14.65 -19.28 -0.18
CA ILE A 196 14.85 -20.41 -1.12
C ILE A 196 14.52 -21.75 -0.45
N LYS A 197 14.82 -21.91 0.85
CA LYS A 197 14.50 -23.13 1.59
C LYS A 197 12.99 -23.31 1.77
N PHE A 198 12.27 -22.20 1.93
CA PHE A 198 10.81 -22.22 1.98
C PHE A 198 10.22 -22.66 0.63
N ILE A 199 10.69 -22.08 -0.48
CA ILE A 199 10.27 -22.44 -1.84
C ILE A 199 10.55 -23.93 -2.11
N ALA A 200 11.79 -24.38 -1.84
CA ALA A 200 12.18 -25.78 -2.01
C ALA A 200 11.31 -26.75 -1.20
N ARG A 201 10.96 -26.38 0.04
CA ARG A 201 10.07 -27.16 0.87
C ARG A 201 8.67 -27.31 0.25
N ARG A 202 8.14 -26.24 -0.38
CA ARG A 202 6.83 -26.32 -1.06
C ARG A 202 6.85 -27.21 -2.28
N ILE A 203 7.94 -27.21 -3.03
CA ILE A 203 8.15 -28.12 -4.17
C ILE A 203 8.23 -29.57 -3.68
N MET A 204 9.02 -29.84 -2.63
CA MET A 204 9.13 -31.16 -2.02
C MET A 204 7.79 -31.68 -1.52
N ILE A 205 6.99 -30.83 -0.87
CA ILE A 205 5.64 -31.23 -0.40
C ILE A 205 4.77 -31.63 -1.59
N CYS A 206 4.78 -30.85 -2.67
CA CYS A 206 4.03 -31.18 -3.87
C CYS A 206 4.49 -32.52 -4.47
N ALA A 207 5.80 -32.76 -4.56
CA ALA A 207 6.34 -34.02 -5.05
C ALA A 207 5.94 -35.22 -4.16
N SER A 208 6.00 -35.07 -2.84
CA SER A 208 5.75 -36.16 -1.90
C SER A 208 4.26 -36.45 -1.64
N GLU A 209 3.43 -35.40 -1.61
CA GLU A 209 2.01 -35.53 -1.23
C GLU A 209 1.07 -35.51 -2.45
N ASP A 210 1.29 -34.61 -3.41
CA ASP A 210 0.39 -34.44 -4.56
C ASP A 210 0.75 -35.43 -5.68
N VAL A 211 2.03 -35.65 -5.96
CA VAL A 211 2.50 -36.67 -6.93
C VAL A 211 2.66 -38.03 -6.24
N GLY A 212 3.36 -38.06 -5.10
CA GLY A 212 3.52 -39.27 -4.27
C GLY A 212 3.98 -40.48 -5.05
N ASN A 213 3.36 -41.64 -4.77
CA ASN A 213 3.67 -42.90 -5.42
C ASN A 213 3.25 -43.01 -6.91
N ALA A 214 2.58 -42.02 -7.46
CA ALA A 214 2.25 -41.99 -8.88
C ALA A 214 3.50 -41.86 -9.77
N ASP A 215 4.52 -41.13 -9.28
CA ASP A 215 5.85 -41.09 -9.88
C ASP A 215 6.94 -41.01 -8.78
N PRO A 216 7.55 -42.19 -8.43
CA PRO A 216 8.60 -42.24 -7.40
C PRO A 216 9.84 -41.40 -7.72
N ASN A 217 10.03 -40.95 -8.97
CA ASN A 217 11.17 -40.12 -9.38
C ASN A 217 10.91 -38.61 -9.22
N ALA A 218 9.72 -38.23 -8.76
CA ALA A 218 9.38 -36.81 -8.55
C ALA A 218 10.12 -36.18 -7.35
N LEU A 219 10.64 -36.99 -6.43
CA LEU A 219 11.50 -36.58 -5.30
C LEU A 219 12.98 -36.64 -5.70
#